data_7edddb9bdd24b0c088ad453991e17101
#
_entry.id   7edddb9bdd24b0c088ad453991e17101
#
_cell.length_a   1.000
_cell.length_b   1.000
_cell.length_c   1.000
_cell.angle_alpha   90.00
_cell.angle_beta   90.00
_cell.angle_gamma   90.00
#
_symmetry.space_group_name_H-M   'P 1'
#
loop_
_entity.id
_entity.type
_entity.pdbx_description
1 polymer ?
#
loop_
_entity_poly.entity_id
_entity_poly.type
_entity_poly.pdbx_seq_one_letter_code
_entity_poly.pdbx_strand_id
1 'polypeptide(L)'
;ISYRLVGSEMCIRDSLSTVSMQSGAPMAGTPEISLMNFMIGQMARHYGIPWRTSNTLGGAKTLDAQSGYESATTLMAVLLSGANYIWHSAGWNEAGMHCSIAKFIVDAEQCAMGYRMAEGLKWDDFDEALAAVRDIGPGGHYLGHPHTQEKFQQAFFMPKLFDNNSFEQWVAEGSKDVTERALATAKSMLDSYEQPPMDAATDEALRDYIARREREIPAMDSLNQEF
;
A
#
# COMPACT_ATOMS: atom_id res chain seq x y z
N ILE A 1 26.37 13.65 -16.39
CA ILE A 1 24.95 13.29 -16.15
C ILE A 1 24.62 13.34 -14.66
N SER A 2 25.54 12.95 -13.75
CA SER A 2 25.30 12.87 -12.31
C SER A 2 25.07 14.22 -11.59
N TYR A 3 25.65 15.31 -12.09
CA TYR A 3 25.54 16.62 -11.41
C TYR A 3 24.20 17.35 -11.60
N ARG A 4 23.44 16.97 -12.61
CA ARG A 4 22.12 17.57 -12.85
C ARG A 4 20.98 16.79 -12.15
N LEU A 5 21.27 15.58 -11.68
CA LEU A 5 20.29 14.73 -11.03
C LEU A 5 20.06 15.11 -9.57
N VAL A 6 21.10 15.55 -8.83
CA VAL A 6 20.98 15.83 -7.39
C VAL A 6 20.00 16.97 -7.06
N GLY A 7 19.87 17.96 -7.92
CA GLY A 7 18.87 19.01 -7.73
C GLY A 7 17.50 18.69 -8.33
N SER A 8 17.44 17.83 -9.34
CA SER A 8 16.21 17.43 -10.01
C SER A 8 15.59 16.17 -9.41
N GLU A 9 16.35 15.32 -8.71
CA GLU A 9 15.82 14.18 -7.95
C GLU A 9 14.82 14.61 -6.87
N MET A 10 15.05 15.74 -6.23
CA MET A 10 14.09 16.37 -5.33
C MET A 10 12.87 16.94 -6.06
N CYS A 11 12.98 17.15 -7.37
CA CYS A 11 11.97 17.73 -8.23
C CYS A 11 11.34 16.73 -9.21
N ILE A 12 11.83 15.51 -9.29
CA ILE A 12 11.19 14.42 -10.06
C ILE A 12 9.99 13.96 -9.25
N ARG A 13 9.01 14.72 -9.32
CA ARG A 13 7.70 14.51 -8.78
C ARG A 13 6.83 14.04 -9.89
N ASP A 14 6.35 13.00 -9.55
CA ASP A 14 5.09 12.68 -9.07
C ASP A 14 3.95 13.28 -9.82
N SER A 15 3.02 12.49 -9.78
CA SER A 15 1.62 12.55 -10.10
C SER A 15 1.15 13.96 -10.36
N LEU A 16 0.66 14.16 -11.52
CA LEU A 16 -0.29 15.20 -11.81
C LEU A 16 -1.53 14.94 -10.94
N SER A 17 -2.04 15.95 -10.29
CA SER A 17 -3.34 15.88 -9.63
C SER A 17 -4.40 16.47 -10.54
N THR A 18 -5.59 15.90 -10.48
CA THR A 18 -6.77 16.45 -11.12
C THR A 18 -7.68 17.10 -10.09
N VAL A 19 -8.44 18.08 -10.49
CA VAL A 19 -9.37 18.82 -9.63
C VAL A 19 -10.76 18.79 -10.25
N SER A 20 -11.76 18.51 -9.45
CA SER A 20 -13.16 18.64 -9.88
C SER A 20 -13.48 20.10 -10.17
N MET A 21 -13.85 20.38 -11.40
CA MET A 21 -14.26 21.74 -11.79
C MET A 21 -15.61 22.15 -11.16
N GLN A 22 -16.34 21.21 -10.59
CA GLN A 22 -17.61 21.46 -9.93
C GLN A 22 -17.45 21.84 -8.46
N SER A 23 -16.54 21.15 -7.75
CA SER A 23 -16.39 21.30 -6.29
C SER A 23 -15.08 21.92 -5.86
N GLY A 24 -14.09 22.01 -6.77
CA GLY A 24 -12.72 22.41 -6.41
C GLY A 24 -11.94 21.34 -5.65
N ALA A 25 -12.54 20.19 -5.35
CA ALA A 25 -11.89 19.13 -4.59
C ALA A 25 -10.87 18.37 -5.46
N PRO A 26 -9.74 17.95 -4.88
CA PRO A 26 -8.79 17.06 -5.56
C PRO A 26 -9.47 15.75 -5.97
N MET A 27 -9.25 15.32 -7.20
CA MET A 27 -9.76 14.05 -7.73
C MET A 27 -8.62 13.05 -7.77
N ALA A 28 -8.57 12.17 -6.78
CA ALA A 28 -7.68 11.02 -6.76
C ALA A 28 -8.49 9.75 -7.02
N GLY A 29 -7.83 8.70 -7.52
CA GLY A 29 -8.49 7.42 -7.81
C GLY A 29 -9.18 7.36 -9.17
N THR A 30 -9.12 8.41 -9.99
CA THR A 30 -9.73 8.43 -11.32
C THR A 30 -8.84 7.78 -12.38
N PRO A 31 -9.42 7.32 -13.52
CA PRO A 31 -8.65 6.71 -14.61
C PRO A 31 -7.57 7.63 -15.18
N GLU A 32 -7.79 8.94 -15.18
CA GLU A 32 -6.84 9.92 -15.70
C GLU A 32 -5.53 9.89 -14.91
N ILE A 33 -5.59 9.72 -13.58
CA ILE A 33 -4.40 9.58 -12.74
C ILE A 33 -3.60 8.34 -13.16
N SER A 34 -4.26 7.22 -13.42
CA SER A 34 -3.62 5.99 -13.89
C SER A 34 -2.97 6.18 -15.26
N LEU A 35 -3.65 6.82 -16.21
CA LEU A 35 -3.12 7.13 -17.54
C LEU A 35 -1.90 8.06 -17.46
N MET A 36 -1.96 9.08 -16.61
CA MET A 36 -0.83 9.99 -16.40
C MET A 36 0.39 9.26 -15.80
N ASN A 37 0.18 8.34 -14.86
CA ASN A 37 1.26 7.53 -14.32
C ASN A 37 1.96 6.69 -15.41
N PHE A 38 1.22 6.09 -16.34
CA PHE A 38 1.82 5.39 -17.48
C PHE A 38 2.65 6.31 -18.37
N MET A 39 2.13 7.50 -18.68
CA MET A 39 2.85 8.49 -19.49
C MET A 39 4.13 8.97 -18.80
N ILE A 40 4.04 9.35 -17.53
CA ILE A 40 5.20 9.83 -16.74
C ILE A 40 6.25 8.73 -16.61
N GLY A 41 5.83 7.50 -16.32
CA GLY A 41 6.75 6.37 -16.22
C GLY A 41 7.50 6.08 -17.53
N GLN A 42 6.82 6.20 -18.67
CA GLN A 42 7.48 6.11 -19.98
C GLN A 42 8.51 7.24 -20.20
N MET A 43 8.15 8.47 -19.86
CA MET A 43 9.04 9.62 -19.99
C MET A 43 10.25 9.51 -19.05
N ALA A 44 10.04 9.06 -17.81
CA ALA A 44 11.14 8.85 -16.88
C ALA A 44 12.15 7.82 -17.42
N ARG A 45 11.67 6.69 -17.96
CA ARG A 45 12.54 5.69 -18.61
C ARG A 45 13.23 6.24 -19.85
N HIS A 46 12.54 7.03 -20.66
CA HIS A 46 13.13 7.66 -21.85
C HIS A 46 14.31 8.57 -21.48
N TYR A 47 14.20 9.33 -20.41
CA TYR A 47 15.26 10.21 -19.92
C TYR A 47 16.29 9.52 -19.01
N GLY A 48 16.08 8.26 -18.65
CA GLY A 48 16.97 7.51 -17.74
C GLY A 48 17.01 8.08 -16.33
N ILE A 49 15.89 8.63 -15.83
CA ILE A 49 15.79 9.25 -14.51
C ILE A 49 14.92 8.41 -13.57
N PRO A 50 15.25 8.35 -12.27
CA PRO A 50 14.40 7.70 -11.29
C PRO A 50 13.08 8.45 -11.16
N TRP A 51 12.00 7.69 -10.98
CA TRP A 51 10.66 8.22 -10.87
C TRP A 51 9.97 7.79 -9.58
N ARG A 52 9.45 8.79 -8.89
CA ARG A 52 8.64 8.62 -7.69
C ARG A 52 7.20 9.06 -7.98
N THR A 53 6.24 8.32 -7.50
CA THR A 53 4.82 8.67 -7.60
C THR A 53 4.06 8.31 -6.33
N SER A 54 2.80 8.70 -6.28
CA SER A 54 1.85 8.37 -5.22
C SER A 54 0.76 7.44 -5.74
N ASN A 55 0.19 6.64 -4.85
CA ASN A 55 -0.98 5.83 -5.13
C ASN A 55 -1.92 5.80 -3.92
N THR A 56 -3.05 5.11 -4.04
CA THR A 56 -4.06 4.90 -2.98
C THR A 56 -4.66 6.17 -2.35
N LEU A 57 -4.39 7.32 -2.92
CA LEU A 57 -4.99 8.60 -2.52
C LEU A 57 -6.42 8.73 -3.08
N GLY A 58 -7.28 7.77 -2.79
CA GLY A 58 -8.64 7.72 -3.35
C GLY A 58 -9.51 8.93 -2.96
N GLY A 59 -10.56 9.19 -3.74
CA GLY A 59 -11.58 10.19 -3.44
C GLY A 59 -12.58 9.75 -2.38
N ALA A 60 -12.60 8.47 -2.00
CA ALA A 60 -13.47 7.91 -0.98
C ALA A 60 -13.27 8.59 0.38
N LYS A 61 -14.36 8.72 1.16
CA LYS A 61 -14.36 9.31 2.50
C LYS A 61 -14.29 8.25 3.60
N THR A 62 -14.62 7.03 3.25
CA THR A 62 -14.66 5.87 4.16
C THR A 62 -13.97 4.68 3.52
N LEU A 63 -13.66 3.67 4.32
CA LEU A 63 -13.20 2.37 3.81
C LEU A 63 -14.42 1.57 3.33
N ASP A 64 -14.75 1.73 2.05
CA ASP A 64 -15.85 1.06 1.36
C ASP A 64 -15.40 0.49 0.01
N ALA A 65 -16.34 0.05 -0.82
CA ALA A 65 -16.06 -0.49 -2.13
C ALA A 65 -15.34 0.53 -3.04
N GLN A 66 -15.71 1.82 -2.97
CA GLN A 66 -15.03 2.87 -3.72
C GLN A 66 -13.56 2.95 -3.31
N SER A 67 -13.29 3.00 -2.01
CA SER A 67 -11.92 3.06 -1.47
C SER A 67 -11.07 1.88 -1.95
N GLY A 68 -11.63 0.66 -1.92
CA GLY A 68 -10.95 -0.54 -2.39
C GLY A 68 -10.64 -0.50 -3.89
N TYR A 69 -11.60 -0.11 -4.72
CA TYR A 69 -11.39 -0.02 -6.18
C TYR A 69 -10.37 1.05 -6.56
N GLU A 70 -10.47 2.24 -5.97
CA GLU A 70 -9.54 3.33 -6.23
C GLU A 70 -8.10 2.96 -5.81
N SER A 71 -7.93 2.36 -4.65
CA SER A 71 -6.63 1.89 -4.16
C SER A 71 -6.05 0.81 -5.06
N ALA A 72 -6.83 -0.22 -5.42
CA ALA A 72 -6.38 -1.30 -6.27
C ALA A 72 -5.98 -0.82 -7.67
N THR A 73 -6.83 0.01 -8.29
CA THR A 73 -6.60 0.51 -9.65
C THR A 73 -5.35 1.39 -9.73
N THR A 74 -5.19 2.31 -8.79
CA THR A 74 -4.05 3.22 -8.78
C THR A 74 -2.74 2.51 -8.43
N LEU A 75 -2.75 1.59 -7.46
CA LEU A 75 -1.58 0.77 -7.14
C LEU A 75 -1.13 -0.05 -8.35
N MET A 76 -2.06 -0.71 -9.03
CA MET A 76 -1.75 -1.51 -10.21
C MET A 76 -1.15 -0.65 -11.33
N ALA A 77 -1.73 0.52 -11.61
CA ALA A 77 -1.22 1.43 -12.61
C ALA A 77 0.21 1.89 -12.31
N VAL A 78 0.50 2.21 -11.06
CA VAL A 78 1.82 2.67 -10.63
C VAL A 78 2.87 1.55 -10.71
N LEU A 79 2.54 0.33 -10.30
CA LEU A 79 3.42 -0.84 -10.43
C LEU A 79 3.74 -1.12 -11.92
N LEU A 80 2.73 -1.16 -12.78
CA LEU A 80 2.90 -1.42 -14.22
C LEU A 80 3.63 -0.28 -14.94
N SER A 81 3.52 0.94 -14.46
CA SER A 81 4.25 2.08 -15.02
C SER A 81 5.75 2.09 -14.69
N GLY A 82 6.20 1.21 -13.79
CA GLY A 82 7.60 1.04 -13.42
C GLY A 82 8.14 2.14 -12.52
N ALA A 83 7.35 2.58 -11.55
CA ALA A 83 7.82 3.52 -10.54
C ALA A 83 8.94 2.92 -9.70
N ASN A 84 9.98 3.72 -9.44
CA ASN A 84 11.11 3.31 -8.60
C ASN A 84 10.78 3.46 -7.11
N TYR A 85 9.92 4.40 -6.77
CA TYR A 85 9.46 4.65 -5.41
C TYR A 85 8.00 5.07 -5.40
N ILE A 86 7.19 4.42 -4.57
CA ILE A 86 5.75 4.67 -4.47
C ILE A 86 5.46 5.22 -3.08
N TRP A 87 4.90 6.42 -3.04
CA TRP A 87 4.58 7.12 -1.80
C TRP A 87 3.07 7.07 -1.50
N HIS A 88 2.68 7.40 -0.28
CA HIS A 88 1.30 7.48 0.19
C HIS A 88 0.51 6.18 -0.06
N SER A 89 1.15 5.03 0.09
CA SER A 89 0.58 3.74 -0.32
C SER A 89 -0.40 3.14 0.67
N ALA A 90 -0.65 3.77 1.81
CA ALA A 90 -1.56 3.21 2.81
C ALA A 90 -2.28 4.29 3.64
N GLY A 91 -3.57 4.06 3.91
CA GLY A 91 -4.36 4.78 4.90
C GLY A 91 -4.98 6.10 4.47
N TRP A 92 -4.71 6.59 3.26
CA TRP A 92 -5.15 7.91 2.83
C TRP A 92 -6.53 7.87 2.17
N ASN A 93 -7.40 8.77 2.60
CA ASN A 93 -8.71 9.04 2.02
C ASN A 93 -8.78 10.50 1.54
N GLU A 94 -9.80 10.81 0.73
CA GLU A 94 -10.14 12.15 0.25
C GLU A 94 -8.91 12.85 -0.35
N ALA A 95 -8.20 12.16 -1.23
CA ALA A 95 -6.98 12.65 -1.89
C ALA A 95 -5.88 13.10 -0.91
N GLY A 96 -5.81 12.49 0.27
CA GLY A 96 -4.80 12.77 1.28
C GLY A 96 -5.22 13.78 2.36
N MET A 97 -6.50 14.18 2.38
CA MET A 97 -7.01 15.13 3.37
C MET A 97 -7.17 14.51 4.77
N HIS A 98 -7.37 13.18 4.85
CA HIS A 98 -7.39 12.48 6.13
C HIS A 98 -6.86 11.05 6.02
N CYS A 99 -6.48 10.47 7.17
CA CYS A 99 -6.03 9.09 7.30
C CYS A 99 -7.06 8.24 8.07
N SER A 100 -7.15 6.97 7.69
CA SER A 100 -7.92 5.95 8.39
C SER A 100 -7.02 4.80 8.81
N ILE A 101 -7.02 4.44 10.09
CA ILE A 101 -6.23 3.31 10.61
C ILE A 101 -6.70 1.99 9.97
N ALA A 102 -8.01 1.80 9.82
CA ALA A 102 -8.54 0.60 9.16
C ALA A 102 -8.07 0.52 7.71
N LYS A 103 -8.14 1.63 6.96
CA LYS A 103 -7.64 1.68 5.59
C LYS A 103 -6.14 1.44 5.52
N PHE A 104 -5.37 1.95 6.48
CA PHE A 104 -3.92 1.70 6.53
C PHE A 104 -3.60 0.20 6.58
N ILE A 105 -4.30 -0.56 7.40
CA ILE A 105 -4.12 -2.03 7.51
C ILE A 105 -4.55 -2.74 6.23
N VAL A 106 -5.67 -2.34 5.62
CA VAL A 106 -6.15 -2.92 4.35
C VAL A 106 -5.19 -2.61 3.20
N ASP A 107 -4.75 -1.38 3.07
CA ASP A 107 -3.82 -0.98 2.01
C ASP A 107 -2.44 -1.65 2.19
N ALA A 108 -1.99 -1.88 3.43
CA ALA A 108 -0.74 -2.59 3.70
C ALA A 108 -0.80 -4.05 3.19
N GLU A 109 -1.93 -4.74 3.39
CA GLU A 109 -2.17 -6.06 2.80
C GLU A 109 -2.16 -5.99 1.27
N GLN A 110 -2.84 -5.01 0.70
CA GLN A 110 -2.86 -4.80 -0.75
C GLN A 110 -1.47 -4.51 -1.32
N CYS A 111 -0.64 -3.74 -0.62
CA CYS A 111 0.75 -3.52 -0.99
C CYS A 111 1.55 -4.84 -0.99
N ALA A 112 1.34 -5.70 0.00
CA ALA A 112 1.98 -7.02 0.05
C ALA A 112 1.58 -7.89 -1.16
N MET A 113 0.31 -7.85 -1.58
CA MET A 113 -0.13 -8.50 -2.82
C MET A 113 0.55 -7.89 -4.05
N GLY A 114 0.68 -6.56 -4.09
CA GLY A 114 1.41 -5.85 -5.15
C GLY A 114 2.88 -6.25 -5.24
N TYR A 115 3.57 -6.37 -4.12
CA TYR A 115 4.95 -6.89 -4.06
C TYR A 115 5.03 -8.31 -4.61
N ARG A 116 4.12 -9.20 -4.18
CA ARG A 116 4.08 -10.57 -4.68
C ARG A 116 3.87 -10.66 -6.19
N MET A 117 3.04 -9.77 -6.74
CA MET A 117 2.85 -9.66 -8.20
C MET A 117 4.12 -9.16 -8.91
N ALA A 118 4.80 -8.17 -8.32
CA ALA A 118 6.03 -7.60 -8.89
C ALA A 118 7.21 -8.60 -8.90
N GLU A 119 7.24 -9.55 -7.96
CA GLU A 119 8.21 -10.67 -7.98
C GLU A 119 8.05 -11.58 -9.19
N GLY A 120 6.85 -11.62 -9.78
CA GLY A 120 6.54 -12.48 -10.91
C GLY A 120 6.42 -13.98 -10.56
N LEU A 121 6.50 -14.80 -11.59
CA LEU A 121 6.45 -16.25 -11.45
C LEU A 121 7.83 -16.79 -11.08
N LYS A 122 7.85 -17.74 -10.13
CA LYS A 122 9.05 -18.51 -9.80
C LYS A 122 9.11 -19.74 -10.69
N TRP A 123 10.27 -20.00 -11.25
CA TRP A 123 10.50 -21.10 -12.20
C TRP A 123 11.56 -22.09 -11.72
N ASP A 124 12.03 -21.95 -10.50
CA ASP A 124 13.11 -22.73 -9.89
C ASP A 124 12.77 -24.20 -9.71
N ASP A 125 11.49 -24.56 -9.62
CA ASP A 125 10.99 -25.93 -9.49
C ASP A 125 10.18 -26.42 -10.72
N PHE A 126 10.37 -25.78 -11.86
CA PHE A 126 9.57 -26.08 -13.07
C PHE A 126 9.70 -27.52 -13.54
N ASP A 127 10.91 -28.09 -13.52
CA ASP A 127 11.15 -29.47 -13.96
C ASP A 127 10.46 -30.49 -13.01
N GLU A 128 10.47 -30.21 -11.70
CA GLU A 128 9.78 -31.04 -10.69
C GLU A 128 8.25 -30.92 -10.86
N ALA A 129 7.74 -29.75 -11.11
CA ALA A 129 6.32 -29.54 -11.40
C ALA A 129 5.89 -30.28 -12.69
N LEU A 130 6.73 -30.26 -13.73
CA LEU A 130 6.48 -30.97 -14.97
C LEU A 130 6.54 -32.49 -14.78
N ALA A 131 7.45 -32.98 -13.93
CA ALA A 131 7.48 -34.41 -13.56
C ALA A 131 6.19 -34.81 -12.83
N ALA A 132 5.71 -34.00 -11.88
CA ALA A 132 4.45 -34.24 -11.19
C ALA A 132 3.25 -34.34 -12.16
N VAL A 133 3.22 -33.48 -13.19
CA VAL A 133 2.18 -33.55 -14.23
C VAL A 133 2.23 -34.88 -15.01
N ARG A 134 3.43 -35.35 -15.33
CA ARG A 134 3.61 -36.64 -16.03
C ARG A 134 3.23 -37.83 -15.17
N ASP A 135 3.59 -37.81 -13.90
CA ASP A 135 3.32 -38.91 -12.95
C ASP A 135 1.82 -39.06 -12.67
N ILE A 136 1.09 -37.97 -12.57
CA ILE A 136 -0.34 -38.00 -12.28
C ILE A 136 -1.16 -38.29 -13.53
N GLY A 137 -0.77 -37.75 -14.66
CA GLY A 137 -1.46 -37.96 -15.93
C GLY A 137 -2.88 -37.37 -16.01
N PRO A 138 -3.55 -37.56 -17.15
CA PRO A 138 -4.89 -37.02 -17.38
C PRO A 138 -5.93 -37.61 -16.41
N GLY A 139 -6.76 -36.75 -15.82
CA GLY A 139 -7.87 -37.16 -14.94
C GLY A 139 -7.46 -37.46 -13.50
N GLY A 140 -6.19 -37.40 -13.17
CA GLY A 140 -5.70 -37.50 -11.79
C GLY A 140 -5.77 -36.18 -10.99
N HIS A 141 -5.45 -36.22 -9.71
CA HIS A 141 -5.41 -35.05 -8.84
C HIS A 141 -4.08 -34.93 -8.10
N TYR A 142 -3.66 -33.72 -7.81
CA TYR A 142 -2.33 -33.42 -7.28
C TYR A 142 -2.24 -33.43 -5.74
N LEU A 143 -3.36 -33.53 -5.00
CA LEU A 143 -3.40 -33.37 -3.54
C LEU A 143 -2.48 -34.35 -2.78
N GLY A 144 -2.30 -35.57 -3.28
CA GLY A 144 -1.43 -36.56 -2.67
C GLY A 144 0.00 -36.59 -3.20
N HIS A 145 0.33 -35.75 -4.18
CA HIS A 145 1.65 -35.79 -4.79
C HIS A 145 2.70 -35.12 -3.90
N PRO A 146 3.93 -35.67 -3.76
CA PRO A 146 4.97 -35.13 -2.90
C PRO A 146 5.30 -33.66 -3.20
N HIS A 147 5.39 -33.25 -4.47
CA HIS A 147 5.61 -31.86 -4.87
C HIS A 147 4.52 -30.91 -4.30
N THR A 148 3.25 -31.29 -4.36
CA THR A 148 2.16 -30.52 -3.78
C THR A 148 2.29 -30.42 -2.27
N GLN A 149 2.59 -31.54 -1.60
CA GLN A 149 2.75 -31.61 -0.14
C GLN A 149 3.89 -30.69 0.36
N GLU A 150 4.96 -30.59 -0.40
CA GLU A 150 6.09 -29.74 -0.07
C GLU A 150 5.81 -28.26 -0.32
N LYS A 151 5.10 -27.93 -1.39
CA LYS A 151 4.97 -26.55 -1.91
C LYS A 151 3.68 -25.84 -1.51
N PHE A 152 2.61 -26.53 -1.09
CA PHE A 152 1.28 -25.94 -0.94
C PHE A 152 1.22 -24.74 0.00
N GLN A 153 2.08 -24.69 1.04
CA GLN A 153 2.12 -23.56 1.98
C GLN A 153 2.86 -22.33 1.43
N GLN A 154 3.71 -22.52 0.41
CA GLN A 154 4.58 -21.45 -0.13
C GLN A 154 4.22 -21.05 -1.56
N ALA A 155 3.44 -21.88 -2.26
CA ALA A 155 3.10 -21.65 -3.66
C ALA A 155 2.21 -20.43 -3.88
N PHE A 156 1.36 -20.11 -2.91
CA PHE A 156 0.39 -19.03 -2.99
C PHE A 156 0.65 -17.97 -1.92
N PHE A 157 0.32 -16.72 -2.28
CA PHE A 157 0.23 -15.67 -1.29
C PHE A 157 -0.89 -15.99 -0.31
N MET A 158 -0.55 -16.06 0.97
CA MET A 158 -1.53 -16.29 2.04
C MET A 158 -1.86 -14.95 2.70
N PRO A 159 -3.02 -14.34 2.40
CA PRO A 159 -3.41 -13.09 3.03
C PRO A 159 -3.60 -13.27 4.53
N LYS A 160 -3.24 -12.23 5.29
CA LYS A 160 -3.39 -12.21 6.74
C LYS A 160 -4.69 -11.53 7.18
N LEU A 161 -5.17 -10.61 6.35
CA LEU A 161 -6.35 -9.81 6.61
C LEU A 161 -7.53 -10.22 5.74
N PHE A 162 -7.29 -10.41 4.43
CA PHE A 162 -8.36 -10.78 3.49
C PHE A 162 -8.76 -12.23 3.70
N ASP A 163 -10.06 -12.48 3.71
CA ASP A 163 -10.63 -13.78 3.96
C ASP A 163 -10.76 -14.59 2.65
N ASN A 164 -10.17 -15.77 2.67
CA ASN A 164 -10.28 -16.76 1.60
C ASN A 164 -10.79 -18.12 2.14
N ASN A 165 -11.39 -18.12 3.32
CA ASN A 165 -11.98 -19.32 3.91
C ASN A 165 -13.28 -19.72 3.19
N SER A 166 -13.81 -20.91 3.53
CA SER A 166 -15.15 -21.29 3.10
C SER A 166 -16.20 -20.41 3.78
N PHE A 167 -17.40 -20.34 3.20
CA PHE A 167 -18.53 -19.60 3.79
C PHE A 167 -18.84 -20.06 5.20
N GLU A 168 -18.83 -21.38 5.43
CA GLU A 168 -19.09 -22.00 6.73
C GLU A 168 -18.05 -21.58 7.77
N GLN A 169 -16.77 -21.54 7.38
CA GLN A 169 -15.69 -21.08 8.24
C GLN A 169 -15.84 -19.61 8.56
N TRP A 170 -16.10 -18.77 7.57
CA TRP A 170 -16.34 -17.34 7.77
C TRP A 170 -17.51 -17.07 8.73
N VAL A 171 -18.62 -17.85 8.62
CA VAL A 171 -19.75 -17.77 9.55
C VAL A 171 -19.34 -18.18 10.96
N ALA A 172 -18.59 -19.27 11.10
CA ALA A 172 -18.10 -19.74 12.38
C ALA A 172 -17.17 -18.74 13.09
N GLU A 173 -16.42 -17.93 12.31
CA GLU A 173 -15.54 -16.86 12.78
C GLU A 173 -16.26 -15.53 13.04
N GLY A 174 -17.57 -15.50 12.90
CA GLY A 174 -18.44 -14.36 13.26
C GLY A 174 -18.78 -13.41 12.11
N SER A 175 -18.64 -13.87 10.86
CA SER A 175 -19.09 -13.17 9.65
C SER A 175 -18.54 -11.74 9.52
N LYS A 176 -17.30 -11.52 9.97
CA LYS A 176 -16.68 -10.18 10.00
C LYS A 176 -16.33 -9.70 8.62
N ASP A 177 -16.60 -8.43 8.35
CA ASP A 177 -16.12 -7.76 7.15
C ASP A 177 -14.64 -7.36 7.27
N VAL A 178 -14.07 -6.84 6.19
CA VAL A 178 -12.65 -6.46 6.16
C VAL A 178 -12.35 -5.28 7.08
N THR A 179 -13.30 -4.37 7.29
CA THR A 179 -13.13 -3.21 8.16
C THR A 179 -13.05 -3.62 9.61
N GLU A 180 -13.92 -4.53 10.03
CA GLU A 180 -13.92 -5.09 11.39
C GLU A 180 -12.62 -5.83 11.68
N ARG A 181 -12.14 -6.67 10.73
CA ARG A 181 -10.85 -7.37 10.86
C ARG A 181 -9.68 -6.38 10.92
N ALA A 182 -9.69 -5.34 10.09
CA ALA A 182 -8.65 -4.33 10.08
C ALA A 182 -8.57 -3.55 11.40
N LEU A 183 -9.71 -3.14 11.94
CA LEU A 183 -9.77 -2.46 13.25
C LEU A 183 -9.29 -3.35 14.40
N ALA A 184 -9.68 -4.63 14.39
CA ALA A 184 -9.19 -5.59 15.38
C ALA A 184 -7.68 -5.79 15.29
N THR A 185 -7.15 -5.90 14.09
CA THR A 185 -5.71 -6.00 13.83
C THR A 185 -4.97 -4.76 14.30
N ALA A 186 -5.45 -3.57 13.94
CA ALA A 186 -4.87 -2.31 14.38
C ALA A 186 -4.82 -2.19 15.90
N LYS A 187 -5.93 -2.55 16.57
CA LYS A 187 -5.99 -2.56 18.04
C LYS A 187 -4.95 -3.52 18.63
N SER A 188 -4.88 -4.74 18.13
CA SER A 188 -3.89 -5.72 18.59
C SER A 188 -2.45 -5.24 18.42
N MET A 189 -2.14 -4.57 17.30
CA MET A 189 -0.81 -3.99 17.05
C MET A 189 -0.50 -2.84 18.02
N LEU A 190 -1.48 -1.99 18.31
CA LEU A 190 -1.30 -0.90 19.28
C LEU A 190 -1.14 -1.43 20.71
N ASP A 191 -1.93 -2.43 21.09
CA ASP A 191 -1.88 -3.04 22.42
C ASP A 191 -0.52 -3.76 22.66
N SER A 192 0.10 -4.27 21.61
CA SER A 192 1.41 -4.94 21.65
C SER A 192 2.61 -4.01 21.39
N TYR A 193 2.36 -2.72 21.16
CA TYR A 193 3.44 -1.77 20.86
C TYR A 193 4.31 -1.52 22.07
N GLU A 194 5.59 -1.78 21.91
CA GLU A 194 6.62 -1.40 22.87
C GLU A 194 7.46 -0.25 22.29
N GLN A 195 7.57 0.82 23.07
CA GLN A 195 8.39 1.95 22.62
C GLN A 195 9.85 1.54 22.51
N PRO A 196 10.51 1.77 21.37
CA PRO A 196 11.93 1.50 21.22
C PRO A 196 12.73 2.22 22.32
N PRO A 197 13.74 1.57 22.91
CA PRO A 197 14.55 2.20 23.94
C PRO A 197 15.30 3.41 23.37
N MET A 198 15.23 4.52 24.10
CA MET A 198 15.98 5.75 23.81
C MET A 198 16.91 6.02 25.00
N ASP A 199 18.09 6.55 24.73
CA ASP A 199 18.99 7.04 25.75
C ASP A 199 18.30 8.14 26.59
N ALA A 200 18.35 8.00 27.93
CA ALA A 200 17.62 8.87 28.85
C ALA A 200 18.01 10.35 28.71
N ALA A 201 19.29 10.64 28.48
CA ALA A 201 19.75 12.01 28.31
C ALA A 201 19.25 12.61 26.98
N THR A 202 19.16 11.80 25.93
CA THR A 202 18.57 12.21 24.64
C THR A 202 17.07 12.47 24.76
N ASP A 203 16.33 11.60 25.46
CA ASP A 203 14.87 11.78 25.71
C ASP A 203 14.60 13.08 26.50
N GLU A 204 15.37 13.32 27.56
CA GLU A 204 15.27 14.53 28.36
C GLU A 204 15.56 15.78 27.53
N ALA A 205 16.65 15.78 26.75
CA ALA A 205 17.01 16.90 25.88
C ALA A 205 15.95 17.20 24.81
N LEU A 206 15.31 16.17 24.25
CA LEU A 206 14.22 16.33 23.29
C LEU A 206 12.97 16.90 23.96
N ARG A 207 12.59 16.44 25.15
CA ARG A 207 11.46 16.96 25.93
C ARG A 207 11.67 18.43 26.30
N ASP A 208 12.87 18.77 26.74
CA ASP A 208 13.23 20.17 27.07
C ASP A 208 13.18 21.07 25.83
N TYR A 209 13.66 20.56 24.70
CA TYR A 209 13.57 21.29 23.44
C TYR A 209 12.12 21.53 23.03
N ILE A 210 11.25 20.51 23.08
CA ILE A 210 9.83 20.62 22.75
C ILE A 210 9.17 21.64 23.67
N ALA A 211 9.32 21.49 25.00
CA ALA A 211 8.74 22.40 25.98
C ALA A 211 9.21 23.86 25.83
N ARG A 212 10.46 24.06 25.40
CA ARG A 212 10.96 25.40 25.08
C ARG A 212 10.29 25.95 23.83
N ARG A 213 10.22 25.13 22.76
CA ARG A 213 9.61 25.57 21.49
C ARG A 213 8.13 25.86 21.61
N GLU A 214 7.39 25.10 22.38
CA GLU A 214 5.98 25.36 22.67
C GLU A 214 5.76 26.72 23.37
N ARG A 215 6.69 27.13 24.22
CA ARG A 215 6.66 28.46 24.86
C ARG A 215 7.08 29.59 23.94
N GLU A 216 8.01 29.34 23.05
CA GLU A 216 8.54 30.34 22.09
C GLU A 216 7.62 30.57 20.90
N ILE A 217 6.90 29.54 20.47
CA ILE A 217 5.98 29.65 19.36
C ILE A 217 4.64 30.14 19.92
N PRO A 218 4.19 31.35 19.60
CA PRO A 218 2.86 31.78 20.00
C PRO A 218 1.83 30.78 19.49
N ALA A 219 0.84 30.48 20.32
CA ALA A 219 -0.29 29.65 19.89
C ALA A 219 -0.83 30.24 18.59
N MET A 220 -0.53 29.59 17.47
CA MET A 220 -1.11 29.98 16.20
C MET A 220 -2.58 29.67 16.25
N ASP A 221 -3.37 30.67 16.43
CA ASP A 221 -4.83 30.64 16.27
C ASP A 221 -5.17 30.53 14.79
N SER A 222 -4.47 29.57 14.11
CA SER A 222 -4.52 29.38 12.66
C SER A 222 -5.83 28.73 12.19
N LEU A 223 -6.65 28.26 13.13
CA LEU A 223 -7.95 27.68 12.81
C LEU A 223 -9.10 28.68 12.85
N ASN A 224 -8.86 29.92 13.32
CA ASN A 224 -9.86 30.98 13.42
C ASN A 224 -9.64 32.12 12.45
N GLN A 225 -8.75 32.01 11.48
CA GLN A 225 -8.71 32.96 10.38
C GLN A 225 -9.79 32.56 9.37
N GLU A 226 -10.92 33.22 9.46
CA GLU A 226 -11.94 33.21 8.42
C GLU A 226 -11.29 33.67 7.09
N PHE A 227 -11.40 32.82 6.06
CA PHE A 227 -11.09 33.18 4.69
C PHE A 227 -12.27 33.92 4.06
#